data_1e86430dc2fffa7b62bd827285267e6b
#
_entry.id   1e86430dc2fffa7b62bd827285267e6b
#
_cell.length_a   1.000
_cell.length_b   1.000
_cell.length_c   1.000
_cell.angle_alpha   90.00
_cell.angle_beta   90.00
_cell.angle_gamma   90.00
#
_symmetry.space_group_name_H-M   'P 1'
#
loop_
_entity.id
_entity.type
_entity.pdbx_description
1 polymer ?
#
loop_
_entity_poly.entity_id
_entity_poly.type
_entity_poly.pdbx_seq_one_letter_code
_entity_poly.pdbx_strand_id
1 'polypeptide(L)'
;EKVATIGVQAMMLKDSFADVGAFETLRKVSAIGYNAVEISQIPMTPENVGELDRSRTELGMDIAALSVNIEGRKGMPVESLADNFDKIVDDAKRLDSSLLRIGMLPFGAMRSLDSVVEFAKQANGYAERLQEHGISLYYHNHHIEFAKFDGKYMLDIIAENSPAMGMEIDVHWVQRGGLDPVRTLEKYAGKTAMVHLKDYRIGQLPESSFGLLEKGDFPGFMAEFRNVVQFAEVGEGNLDFPSIVPAAVAAGARYLLVEQDELYGRTVWDALQTSYDNLVAMGHADLFQNSTSFSS
;
A
#
# COMPACT_ATOMS: atom_id res chain seq x y z
N GLU A 1 22.35 7.14 9.17
CA GLU A 1 21.68 6.52 8.01
C GLU A 1 20.22 6.32 8.36
N LYS A 2 19.30 6.87 7.54
CA LYS A 2 17.86 6.81 7.83
C LYS A 2 17.35 5.40 7.54
N VAL A 3 17.02 4.64 8.58
CA VAL A 3 16.45 3.29 8.47
C VAL A 3 14.97 3.42 8.11
N ALA A 4 14.42 2.45 7.37
CA ALA A 4 12.99 2.40 7.04
C ALA A 4 12.11 2.29 8.29
N THR A 5 10.91 2.84 8.22
CA THR A 5 9.91 2.73 9.29
C THR A 5 8.76 1.84 8.85
N ILE A 6 8.40 0.86 9.69
CA ILE A 6 7.20 0.04 9.47
C ILE A 6 5.98 0.77 10.04
N GLY A 7 4.97 0.89 9.19
CA GLY A 7 3.69 1.50 9.54
C GLY A 7 2.51 0.71 9.00
N VAL A 8 1.35 1.36 8.92
CA VAL A 8 0.09 0.76 8.50
C VAL A 8 -0.52 1.55 7.34
N GLN A 9 -1.09 0.86 6.37
CA GLN A 9 -1.93 1.49 5.35
C GLN A 9 -3.36 1.64 5.89
N ALA A 10 -3.87 2.87 5.89
CA ALA A 10 -5.08 3.26 6.62
C ALA A 10 -6.40 2.75 6.00
N MET A 11 -6.39 2.18 4.79
CA MET A 11 -7.61 1.60 4.21
C MET A 11 -8.25 0.56 5.14
N MET A 12 -7.43 -0.23 5.85
CA MET A 12 -7.87 -1.20 6.84
C MET A 12 -8.64 -0.56 8.00
N LEU A 13 -8.40 0.72 8.24
CA LEU A 13 -8.88 1.47 9.40
C LEU A 13 -10.05 2.39 9.07
N LYS A 14 -10.53 2.39 7.83
CA LYS A 14 -11.55 3.36 7.37
C LYS A 14 -12.83 3.34 8.22
N ASP A 15 -13.26 2.16 8.67
CA ASP A 15 -14.44 2.04 9.53
C ASP A 15 -14.18 2.64 10.91
N SER A 16 -13.01 2.42 11.48
CA SER A 16 -12.60 3.02 12.75
C SER A 16 -12.49 4.55 12.64
N PHE A 17 -11.92 5.05 11.55
CA PHE A 17 -11.89 6.50 11.28
C PHE A 17 -13.29 7.12 11.26
N ALA A 18 -14.24 6.42 10.64
CA ALA A 18 -15.62 6.89 10.59
C ALA A 18 -16.32 6.81 11.97
N ASP A 19 -16.05 5.75 12.74
CA ASP A 19 -16.74 5.49 14.01
C ASP A 19 -16.20 6.34 15.17
N VAL A 20 -14.88 6.43 15.32
CA VAL A 20 -14.23 7.05 16.49
C VAL A 20 -13.30 8.20 16.14
N GLY A 21 -13.13 8.51 14.85
CA GLY A 21 -12.27 9.57 14.37
C GLY A 21 -10.82 9.15 14.14
N ALA A 22 -10.07 10.01 13.45
CA ALA A 22 -8.70 9.74 13.04
C ALA A 22 -7.75 9.66 14.24
N PHE A 23 -7.84 10.59 15.18
CA PHE A 23 -6.93 10.64 16.32
C PHE A 23 -7.05 9.38 17.19
N GLU A 24 -8.27 9.01 17.60
CA GLU A 24 -8.49 7.84 18.45
C GLU A 24 -8.09 6.54 17.73
N THR A 25 -8.34 6.44 16.44
CA THR A 25 -7.88 5.30 15.63
C THR A 25 -6.36 5.19 15.63
N LEU A 26 -5.66 6.30 15.39
CA LEU A 26 -4.19 6.30 15.37
C LEU A 26 -3.57 6.14 16.75
N ARG A 27 -4.28 6.54 17.81
CA ARG A 27 -3.88 6.25 19.18
C ARG A 27 -3.84 4.74 19.42
N LYS A 28 -4.83 4.00 18.94
CA LYS A 28 -4.87 2.53 19.01
C LYS A 28 -3.77 1.88 18.17
N VAL A 29 -3.50 2.41 17.00
CA VAL A 29 -2.40 1.96 16.13
C VAL A 29 -1.05 2.15 16.83
N SER A 30 -0.85 3.32 17.42
CA SER A 30 0.36 3.65 18.19
C SER A 30 0.53 2.73 19.41
N ALA A 31 -0.55 2.38 20.08
CA ALA A 31 -0.52 1.50 21.27
C ALA A 31 -0.04 0.08 20.93
N ILE A 32 -0.26 -0.40 19.70
CA ILE A 32 0.31 -1.67 19.22
C ILE A 32 1.82 -1.55 19.01
N GLY A 33 2.30 -0.40 18.54
CA GLY A 33 3.70 -0.14 18.27
C GLY A 33 4.00 0.41 16.88
N TYR A 34 2.99 0.67 16.05
CA TYR A 34 3.17 1.30 14.75
C TYR A 34 3.25 2.82 14.88
N ASN A 35 4.23 3.43 14.22
CA ASN A 35 4.51 4.86 14.32
C ASN A 35 4.46 5.60 12.97
N ALA A 36 3.90 4.99 11.96
CA ALA A 36 3.69 5.60 10.65
C ALA A 36 2.39 5.09 10.02
N VAL A 37 1.75 5.92 9.22
CA VAL A 37 0.51 5.59 8.54
C VAL A 37 0.48 6.19 7.14
N GLU A 38 0.06 5.38 6.16
CA GLU A 38 -0.28 5.85 4.81
C GLU A 38 -1.78 6.09 4.74
N ILE A 39 -2.18 7.28 4.33
CA ILE A 39 -3.58 7.67 4.27
C ILE A 39 -4.17 7.25 2.93
N SER A 40 -5.21 6.42 2.97
CA SER A 40 -5.92 5.91 1.80
C SER A 40 -7.40 5.73 2.13
N GLN A 41 -8.26 6.12 1.21
CA GLN A 41 -9.72 6.01 1.31
C GLN A 41 -10.32 6.69 2.54
N ILE A 42 -9.64 7.68 3.06
CA ILE A 42 -10.09 8.54 4.15
C ILE A 42 -10.45 9.91 3.54
N PRO A 43 -11.66 10.42 3.73
CA PRO A 43 -11.99 11.77 3.28
C PRO A 43 -11.08 12.82 3.92
N MET A 44 -10.43 13.64 3.10
CA MET A 44 -9.50 14.68 3.59
C MET A 44 -10.27 15.97 3.92
N THR A 45 -11.23 15.83 4.83
CA THR A 45 -11.99 16.95 5.38
C THR A 45 -11.09 17.78 6.30
N PRO A 46 -11.42 19.07 6.56
CA PRO A 46 -10.69 19.88 7.55
C PRO A 46 -10.57 19.20 8.91
N GLU A 47 -11.62 18.50 9.36
CA GLU A 47 -11.62 17.75 10.62
C GLU A 47 -10.61 16.62 10.60
N ASN A 48 -10.65 15.77 9.57
CA ASN A 48 -9.72 14.63 9.46
C ASN A 48 -8.27 15.11 9.32
N VAL A 49 -8.01 16.14 8.51
CA VAL A 49 -6.66 16.71 8.38
C VAL A 49 -6.18 17.25 9.73
N GLY A 50 -7.05 17.94 10.48
CA GLY A 50 -6.74 18.45 11.82
C GLY A 50 -6.40 17.33 12.81
N GLU A 51 -7.14 16.23 12.81
CA GLU A 51 -6.89 15.10 13.67
C GLU A 51 -5.63 14.31 13.27
N LEU A 52 -5.34 14.21 11.97
CA LEU A 52 -4.08 13.64 11.48
C LEU A 52 -2.89 14.49 11.94
N ASP A 53 -2.98 15.81 11.84
CA ASP A 53 -1.95 16.71 12.32
C ASP A 53 -1.75 16.58 13.85
N ARG A 54 -2.84 16.49 14.59
CA ARG A 54 -2.80 16.23 16.03
C ARG A 54 -2.12 14.90 16.35
N SER A 55 -2.39 13.85 15.56
CA SER A 55 -1.76 12.54 15.74
C SER A 55 -0.26 12.61 15.54
N ARG A 56 0.18 13.41 14.57
CA ARG A 56 1.59 13.65 14.30
C ARG A 56 2.26 14.35 15.49
N THR A 57 1.64 15.37 16.05
CA THR A 57 2.24 16.17 17.13
C THR A 57 2.12 15.52 18.51
N GLU A 58 1.00 14.86 18.81
CA GLU A 58 0.75 14.28 20.13
C GLU A 58 1.17 12.81 20.26
N LEU A 59 1.10 12.03 19.19
CA LEU A 59 1.45 10.59 19.21
C LEU A 59 2.82 10.30 18.59
N GLY A 60 3.43 11.27 17.92
CA GLY A 60 4.64 11.04 17.14
C GLY A 60 4.39 10.15 15.90
N MET A 61 3.17 10.17 15.37
CA MET A 61 2.79 9.37 14.20
C MET A 61 3.28 10.07 12.93
N ASP A 62 4.15 9.42 12.16
CA ASP A 62 4.52 9.90 10.83
C ASP A 62 3.36 9.67 9.86
N ILE A 63 2.98 10.71 9.13
CA ILE A 63 2.08 10.56 7.99
C ILE A 63 2.95 10.24 6.78
N ALA A 64 3.07 8.94 6.49
CA ALA A 64 4.04 8.44 5.50
C ALA A 64 3.75 8.95 4.09
N ALA A 65 2.48 8.89 3.69
CA ALA A 65 2.04 9.31 2.36
C ALA A 65 0.55 9.60 2.34
N LEU A 66 0.12 10.38 1.36
CA LEU A 66 -1.27 10.61 1.03
C LEU A 66 -1.60 9.95 -0.31
N SER A 67 -2.84 9.48 -0.46
CA SER A 67 -3.31 8.87 -1.71
C SER A 67 -4.00 9.90 -2.60
N VAL A 68 -3.69 9.85 -3.88
CA VAL A 68 -4.28 10.75 -4.89
C VAL A 68 -4.61 9.96 -6.15
N ASN A 69 -5.56 10.48 -6.94
CA ASN A 69 -5.76 10.09 -8.34
C ASN A 69 -5.28 11.22 -9.25
N ILE A 70 -5.04 10.94 -10.52
CA ILE A 70 -4.76 11.99 -11.50
C ILE A 70 -6.05 12.75 -11.79
N GLU A 71 -7.13 12.03 -12.08
CA GLU A 71 -8.45 12.60 -12.34
C GLU A 71 -9.45 12.08 -11.32
N GLY A 72 -10.45 12.90 -10.99
CA GLY A 72 -11.50 12.53 -10.06
C GLY A 72 -12.30 11.34 -10.57
N ARG A 73 -12.68 10.44 -9.66
CA ARG A 73 -13.60 9.34 -9.91
C ARG A 73 -14.89 9.57 -9.15
N LYS A 74 -16.00 9.55 -9.88
CA LYS A 74 -17.33 9.74 -9.30
C LYS A 74 -17.59 8.68 -8.21
N GLY A 75 -17.97 9.12 -7.02
CA GLY A 75 -18.31 8.24 -5.90
C GLY A 75 -17.12 7.74 -5.08
N MET A 76 -15.89 8.16 -5.36
CA MET A 76 -14.71 7.81 -4.56
C MET A 76 -14.21 9.02 -3.76
N PRO A 77 -13.88 8.84 -2.45
CA PRO A 77 -13.43 9.93 -1.59
C PRO A 77 -11.94 10.27 -1.76
N VAL A 78 -11.37 10.05 -2.92
CA VAL A 78 -9.96 10.33 -3.22
C VAL A 78 -9.87 11.60 -4.05
N GLU A 79 -9.08 12.55 -3.59
CA GLU A 79 -8.82 13.79 -4.29
C GLU A 79 -7.97 13.55 -5.54
N SER A 80 -8.14 14.43 -6.53
CA SER A 80 -7.39 14.33 -7.78
C SER A 80 -6.41 15.49 -7.96
N LEU A 81 -5.29 15.18 -8.58
CA LEU A 81 -4.29 16.20 -8.92
C LEU A 81 -4.84 17.21 -9.94
N ALA A 82 -5.78 16.76 -10.80
CA ALA A 82 -6.42 17.66 -11.77
C ALA A 82 -7.29 18.72 -11.09
N ASP A 83 -8.05 18.37 -10.06
CA ASP A 83 -9.04 19.26 -9.45
C ASP A 83 -8.59 19.88 -8.13
N ASN A 84 -7.70 19.23 -7.39
CA ASN A 84 -7.38 19.56 -6.00
C ASN A 84 -5.87 19.76 -5.75
N PHE A 85 -5.09 20.10 -6.77
CA PHE A 85 -3.63 20.13 -6.68
C PHE A 85 -3.12 20.98 -5.52
N ASP A 86 -3.59 22.22 -5.41
CA ASP A 86 -3.11 23.15 -4.36
C ASP A 86 -3.50 22.67 -2.96
N LYS A 87 -4.72 22.16 -2.81
CA LYS A 87 -5.18 21.60 -1.53
C LYS A 87 -4.35 20.39 -1.12
N ILE A 88 -4.06 19.48 -2.05
CA ILE A 88 -3.23 18.30 -1.79
C ILE A 88 -1.83 18.73 -1.33
N VAL A 89 -1.23 19.70 -2.00
CA VAL A 89 0.09 20.25 -1.61
C VAL A 89 0.03 20.87 -0.21
N ASP A 90 -1.01 21.67 0.08
CA ASP A 90 -1.18 22.29 1.37
C ASP A 90 -1.35 21.26 2.50
N ASP A 91 -2.18 20.24 2.28
CA ASP A 91 -2.36 19.15 3.24
C ASP A 91 -1.06 18.38 3.47
N ALA A 92 -0.34 18.05 2.40
CA ALA A 92 0.94 17.34 2.48
C ALA A 92 1.96 18.13 3.31
N LYS A 93 2.06 19.44 3.10
CA LYS A 93 2.94 20.32 3.86
C LYS A 93 2.53 20.42 5.33
N ARG A 94 1.24 20.59 5.59
CA ARG A 94 0.72 20.65 6.96
C ARG A 94 1.01 19.35 7.73
N LEU A 95 0.88 18.22 7.07
CA LEU A 95 1.09 16.90 7.68
C LEU A 95 2.56 16.43 7.63
N ASP A 96 3.46 17.28 7.15
CA ASP A 96 4.88 16.95 6.96
C ASP A 96 5.07 15.64 6.20
N SER A 97 4.23 15.42 5.19
CA SER A 97 4.26 14.25 4.32
C SER A 97 4.77 14.64 2.94
N SER A 98 5.94 14.14 2.57
CA SER A 98 6.57 14.47 1.28
C SER A 98 6.31 13.43 0.19
N LEU A 99 5.48 12.42 0.46
CA LEU A 99 5.19 11.33 -0.45
C LEU A 99 3.71 11.29 -0.79
N LEU A 100 3.39 11.20 -2.08
CA LEU A 100 2.05 10.91 -2.56
C LEU A 100 2.08 9.59 -3.34
N ARG A 101 0.98 8.86 -3.35
CA ARG A 101 0.88 7.66 -4.15
C ARG A 101 -0.42 7.61 -4.94
N ILE A 102 -0.33 7.03 -6.15
CA ILE A 102 -1.49 6.65 -6.96
C ILE A 102 -1.77 5.17 -6.66
N GLY A 103 -2.97 4.86 -6.15
CA GLY A 103 -3.33 3.50 -5.74
C GLY A 103 -3.46 2.51 -6.90
N MET A 104 -3.89 2.98 -8.06
CA MET A 104 -4.03 2.21 -9.29
C MET A 104 -4.35 3.14 -10.46
N LEU A 105 -3.85 2.82 -11.67
CA LEU A 105 -4.24 3.53 -12.88
C LEU A 105 -5.74 3.34 -13.14
N PRO A 106 -6.40 4.29 -13.84
CA PRO A 106 -7.81 4.15 -14.20
C PRO A 106 -8.04 2.89 -15.04
N PHE A 107 -9.18 2.21 -14.85
CA PHE A 107 -9.49 0.98 -15.58
C PHE A 107 -9.44 1.18 -17.09
N GLY A 108 -9.92 2.32 -17.59
CA GLY A 108 -9.88 2.65 -19.02
C GLY A 108 -8.46 2.77 -19.57
N ALA A 109 -7.49 3.13 -18.75
CA ALA A 109 -6.08 3.22 -19.16
C ALA A 109 -5.43 1.86 -19.41
N MET A 110 -6.02 0.78 -18.88
CA MET A 110 -5.51 -0.59 -19.06
C MET A 110 -5.81 -1.19 -20.45
N ARG A 111 -6.58 -0.51 -21.29
CA ARG A 111 -7.14 -1.07 -22.54
C ARG A 111 -6.12 -1.35 -23.63
N SER A 112 -5.06 -0.54 -23.70
CA SER A 112 -4.08 -0.62 -24.79
C SER A 112 -2.72 -0.10 -24.35
N LEU A 113 -1.69 -0.44 -25.10
CA LEU A 113 -0.35 0.14 -24.90
C LEU A 113 -0.40 1.67 -24.92
N ASP A 114 -1.09 2.26 -25.89
CA ASP A 114 -1.18 3.72 -26.01
C ASP A 114 -1.83 4.36 -24.79
N SER A 115 -2.90 3.77 -24.26
CA SER A 115 -3.56 4.32 -23.07
C SER A 115 -2.72 4.18 -21.80
N VAL A 116 -1.93 3.12 -21.66
CA VAL A 116 -0.96 2.97 -20.56
C VAL A 116 0.15 4.04 -20.65
N VAL A 117 0.71 4.24 -21.85
CA VAL A 117 1.75 5.25 -22.08
C VAL A 117 1.22 6.66 -21.80
N GLU A 118 0.00 6.97 -22.26
CA GLU A 118 -0.64 8.25 -22.00
C GLU A 118 -0.80 8.51 -20.51
N PHE A 119 -1.32 7.53 -19.76
CA PHE A 119 -1.40 7.61 -18.30
C PHE A 119 -0.05 7.90 -17.67
N ALA A 120 0.99 7.14 -18.05
CA ALA A 120 2.32 7.29 -17.47
C ALA A 120 2.91 8.68 -17.75
N LYS A 121 2.76 9.22 -18.95
CA LYS A 121 3.21 10.56 -19.30
C LYS A 121 2.47 11.65 -18.53
N GLN A 122 1.16 11.49 -18.38
CA GLN A 122 0.35 12.41 -17.58
C GLN A 122 0.77 12.41 -16.11
N ALA A 123 0.98 11.21 -15.54
CA ALA A 123 1.48 11.05 -14.18
C ALA A 123 2.87 11.68 -14.01
N ASN A 124 3.76 11.52 -14.99
CA ASN A 124 5.08 12.12 -14.98
C ASN A 124 5.02 13.65 -14.93
N GLY A 125 4.12 14.26 -15.70
CA GLY A 125 3.90 15.72 -15.65
C GLY A 125 3.51 16.20 -14.26
N TYR A 126 2.61 15.50 -13.59
CA TYR A 126 2.26 15.81 -12.20
C TYR A 126 3.41 15.55 -11.23
N ALA A 127 4.17 14.47 -11.43
CA ALA A 127 5.34 14.19 -10.60
C ALA A 127 6.36 15.33 -10.66
N GLU A 128 6.63 15.87 -11.85
CA GLU A 128 7.52 17.02 -12.03
C GLU A 128 6.99 18.29 -11.33
N ARG A 129 5.70 18.57 -11.46
CA ARG A 129 5.06 19.71 -10.78
C ARG A 129 5.13 19.57 -9.25
N LEU A 130 4.91 18.37 -8.73
CA LEU A 130 4.99 18.08 -7.28
C LEU A 130 6.41 18.25 -6.75
N GLN A 131 7.42 17.89 -7.53
CA GLN A 131 8.83 18.08 -7.15
C GLN A 131 9.18 19.54 -6.89
N GLU A 132 8.56 20.49 -7.59
CA GLU A 132 8.70 21.94 -7.33
C GLU A 132 8.26 22.32 -5.91
N HIS A 133 7.40 21.51 -5.30
CA HIS A 133 6.91 21.67 -3.93
C HIS A 133 7.61 20.73 -2.92
N GLY A 134 8.67 20.04 -3.34
CA GLY A 134 9.37 19.09 -2.48
C GLY A 134 8.59 17.80 -2.21
N ILE A 135 7.63 17.45 -3.06
CA ILE A 135 6.78 16.28 -2.94
C ILE A 135 7.07 15.31 -4.08
N SER A 136 7.19 14.01 -3.76
CA SER A 136 7.45 12.95 -4.72
C SER A 136 6.22 12.08 -4.91
N LEU A 137 5.97 11.67 -6.15
CA LEU A 137 4.83 10.84 -6.54
C LEU A 137 5.27 9.41 -6.82
N TYR A 138 4.47 8.44 -6.36
CA TYR A 138 4.74 7.01 -6.51
C TYR A 138 3.54 6.27 -7.08
N TYR A 139 3.79 5.17 -7.77
CA TYR A 139 2.77 4.30 -8.30
C TYR A 139 2.72 2.99 -7.50
N HIS A 140 1.53 2.63 -7.01
CA HIS A 140 1.27 1.37 -6.31
C HIS A 140 0.79 0.31 -7.29
N ASN A 141 1.47 -0.83 -7.35
CA ASN A 141 1.10 -1.93 -8.22
C ASN A 141 0.06 -2.86 -7.57
N HIS A 142 -0.77 -3.42 -8.42
CA HIS A 142 -1.52 -4.65 -8.20
C HIS A 142 -0.89 -5.78 -9.03
N HIS A 143 -1.67 -6.79 -9.35
CA HIS A 143 -1.24 -7.88 -10.24
C HIS A 143 -1.40 -7.54 -11.72
N ILE A 144 -2.37 -6.67 -12.05
CA ILE A 144 -2.72 -6.34 -13.43
C ILE A 144 -1.55 -5.73 -14.21
N GLU A 145 -0.66 -5.01 -13.54
CA GLU A 145 0.51 -4.39 -14.16
C GLU A 145 1.55 -5.40 -14.64
N PHE A 146 1.36 -6.68 -14.34
CA PHE A 146 2.18 -7.76 -14.86
C PHE A 146 1.58 -8.42 -16.11
N ALA A 147 0.46 -7.91 -16.62
CA ALA A 147 0.04 -8.18 -17.99
C ALA A 147 1.05 -7.57 -18.96
N LYS A 148 1.23 -8.23 -20.11
CA LYS A 148 2.23 -7.82 -21.11
C LYS A 148 1.59 -7.16 -22.32
N PHE A 149 2.25 -6.14 -22.84
CA PHE A 149 2.02 -5.57 -24.16
C PHE A 149 3.31 -5.79 -24.97
N ASP A 150 3.22 -6.53 -26.06
CA ASP A 150 4.37 -6.87 -26.91
C ASP A 150 5.55 -7.44 -26.11
N GLY A 151 5.26 -8.32 -25.16
CA GLY A 151 6.25 -8.99 -24.32
C GLY A 151 6.80 -8.18 -23.14
N LYS A 152 6.38 -6.93 -22.94
CA LYS A 152 6.83 -6.07 -21.86
C LYS A 152 5.72 -5.88 -20.82
N TYR A 153 6.05 -5.99 -19.53
CA TYR A 153 5.10 -5.77 -18.45
C TYR A 153 4.56 -4.32 -18.45
N MET A 154 3.27 -4.19 -18.14
CA MET A 154 2.64 -2.88 -17.98
C MET A 154 3.38 -2.01 -16.96
N LEU A 155 3.84 -2.59 -15.84
CA LEU A 155 4.58 -1.83 -14.82
C LEU A 155 5.87 -1.23 -15.39
N ASP A 156 6.61 -1.98 -16.19
CA ASP A 156 7.83 -1.48 -16.85
C ASP A 156 7.51 -0.36 -17.85
N ILE A 157 6.41 -0.49 -18.58
CA ILE A 157 5.94 0.56 -19.51
C ILE A 157 5.60 1.84 -18.74
N ILE A 158 4.91 1.73 -17.61
CA ILE A 158 4.60 2.86 -16.73
C ILE A 158 5.90 3.52 -16.25
N ALA A 159 6.83 2.73 -15.73
CA ALA A 159 8.10 3.24 -15.19
C ALA A 159 8.94 3.97 -16.26
N GLU A 160 9.05 3.39 -17.45
CA GLU A 160 9.83 3.97 -18.55
C GLU A 160 9.26 5.29 -19.06
N ASN A 161 7.94 5.45 -19.01
CA ASN A 161 7.24 6.65 -19.50
C ASN A 161 6.95 7.67 -18.39
N SER A 162 7.41 7.41 -17.17
CA SER A 162 7.25 8.31 -16.02
C SER A 162 8.51 8.37 -15.16
N PRO A 163 9.65 8.84 -15.72
CA PRO A 163 10.94 8.82 -15.00
C PRO A 163 10.97 9.66 -13.73
N ALA A 164 10.09 10.65 -13.57
CA ALA A 164 9.97 11.46 -12.37
C ALA A 164 9.11 10.80 -11.27
N MET A 165 8.38 9.73 -11.60
CA MET A 165 7.55 8.99 -10.65
C MET A 165 8.27 7.73 -10.19
N GLY A 166 8.26 7.45 -8.89
CA GLY A 166 8.78 6.20 -8.33
C GLY A 166 7.70 5.14 -8.17
N MET A 167 8.07 4.09 -7.41
CA MET A 167 7.21 2.92 -7.18
C MET A 167 6.91 2.74 -5.70
N GLU A 168 5.69 2.31 -5.42
CA GLU A 168 5.28 1.69 -4.18
C GLU A 168 4.99 0.21 -4.49
N ILE A 169 5.93 -0.65 -4.17
CA ILE A 169 5.84 -2.08 -4.51
C ILE A 169 5.01 -2.81 -3.47
N ASP A 170 3.95 -3.47 -3.92
CA ASP A 170 3.10 -4.35 -3.12
C ASP A 170 3.49 -5.80 -3.37
N VAL A 171 4.07 -6.44 -2.37
CA VAL A 171 4.67 -7.78 -2.52
C VAL A 171 3.64 -8.88 -2.72
N HIS A 172 2.45 -8.75 -2.15
CA HIS A 172 1.36 -9.69 -2.39
C HIS A 172 0.95 -9.70 -3.86
N TRP A 173 0.74 -8.49 -4.42
CA TRP A 173 0.30 -8.38 -5.80
C TRP A 173 1.38 -8.73 -6.81
N VAL A 174 2.66 -8.57 -6.46
CA VAL A 174 3.78 -9.11 -7.25
C VAL A 174 3.67 -10.63 -7.33
N GLN A 175 3.50 -11.31 -6.19
CA GLN A 175 3.34 -12.76 -6.13
C GLN A 175 2.10 -13.22 -6.89
N ARG A 176 0.97 -12.54 -6.72
CA ARG A 176 -0.27 -12.86 -7.45
C ARG A 176 -0.13 -12.63 -8.95
N GLY A 177 0.73 -11.72 -9.35
CA GLY A 177 1.12 -11.48 -10.75
C GLY A 177 2.10 -12.51 -11.31
N GLY A 178 2.54 -13.48 -10.51
CA GLY A 178 3.43 -14.55 -10.95
C GLY A 178 4.91 -14.21 -10.93
N LEU A 179 5.32 -13.15 -10.22
CA LEU A 179 6.71 -12.72 -10.10
C LEU A 179 7.23 -12.89 -8.67
N ASP A 180 8.55 -12.92 -8.53
CA ASP A 180 9.23 -12.98 -7.24
C ASP A 180 9.31 -11.59 -6.61
N PRO A 181 8.82 -11.39 -5.37
CA PRO A 181 8.86 -10.10 -4.70
C PRO A 181 10.27 -9.55 -4.49
N VAL A 182 11.24 -10.38 -4.08
CA VAL A 182 12.61 -9.93 -3.84
C VAL A 182 13.27 -9.45 -5.13
N ARG A 183 13.14 -10.21 -6.21
CA ARG A 183 13.67 -9.81 -7.52
C ARG A 183 13.03 -8.53 -8.05
N THR A 184 11.74 -8.35 -7.80
CA THR A 184 11.04 -7.13 -8.21
C THR A 184 11.55 -5.93 -7.41
N LEU A 185 11.77 -6.07 -6.11
CA LEU A 185 12.37 -5.03 -5.27
C LEU A 185 13.79 -4.68 -5.74
N GLU A 186 14.59 -5.67 -6.09
CA GLU A 186 15.93 -5.45 -6.66
C GLU A 186 15.87 -4.70 -7.99
N LYS A 187 14.94 -5.05 -8.87
CA LYS A 187 14.75 -4.41 -10.17
C LYS A 187 14.42 -2.92 -10.05
N TYR A 188 13.59 -2.56 -9.09
CA TYR A 188 13.18 -1.18 -8.86
C TYR A 188 13.94 -0.49 -7.72
N ALA A 189 15.08 -1.05 -7.31
CA ALA A 189 15.93 -0.42 -6.29
C ALA A 189 16.34 1.00 -6.72
N GLY A 190 16.32 1.92 -5.75
CA GLY A 190 16.56 3.34 -5.98
C GLY A 190 15.34 4.14 -6.45
N LYS A 191 14.26 3.47 -6.87
CA LYS A 191 13.00 4.10 -7.28
C LYS A 191 11.84 3.76 -6.34
N THR A 192 12.05 2.89 -5.37
CA THR A 192 11.03 2.40 -4.45
C THR A 192 11.19 3.08 -3.10
N ALA A 193 10.30 4.02 -2.78
CA ALA A 193 10.31 4.70 -1.48
C ALA A 193 9.38 4.06 -0.46
N MET A 194 8.42 3.28 -0.91
CA MET A 194 7.44 2.59 -0.07
C MET A 194 7.21 1.18 -0.56
N VAL A 195 6.96 0.27 0.39
CA VAL A 195 6.62 -1.13 0.10
C VAL A 195 5.41 -1.51 0.93
N HIS A 196 4.41 -2.14 0.31
CA HIS A 196 3.31 -2.75 1.05
C HIS A 196 3.70 -4.15 1.49
N LEU A 197 3.73 -4.35 2.80
CA LEU A 197 3.89 -5.67 3.42
C LEU A 197 2.50 -6.30 3.55
N LYS A 198 2.13 -7.04 2.54
CA LYS A 198 0.85 -7.74 2.44
C LYS A 198 1.13 -9.20 2.16
N ASP A 199 0.78 -10.09 3.08
CA ASP A 199 1.07 -11.50 2.91
C ASP A 199 0.08 -12.17 1.95
N TYR A 200 0.47 -13.30 1.44
CA TYR A 200 -0.19 -14.07 0.42
C TYR A 200 -0.28 -15.52 0.91
N ARG A 201 -1.47 -16.06 0.96
CA ARG A 201 -1.71 -17.39 1.50
C ARG A 201 -2.49 -18.26 0.52
N ILE A 202 -2.14 -19.51 0.45
CA ILE A 202 -3.00 -20.53 -0.12
C ILE A 202 -3.89 -21.04 1.02
N GLY A 203 -5.18 -20.72 0.95
CA GLY A 203 -6.16 -21.12 1.95
C GLY A 203 -6.50 -22.60 1.83
N GLN A 204 -6.90 -23.20 2.96
CA GLN A 204 -7.43 -24.56 2.96
C GLN A 204 -8.84 -24.57 2.37
N LEU A 205 -9.16 -25.62 1.62
CA LEU A 205 -10.53 -25.85 1.16
C LEU A 205 -11.42 -26.14 2.38
N PRO A 206 -12.54 -25.41 2.55
CA PRO A 206 -13.46 -25.68 3.63
C PRO A 206 -14.22 -27.00 3.41
N GLU A 207 -14.78 -27.57 4.46
CA GLU A 207 -15.56 -28.80 4.38
C GLU A 207 -16.73 -28.71 3.38
N SER A 208 -17.31 -27.52 3.24
CA SER A 208 -18.39 -27.25 2.27
C SER A 208 -17.96 -27.52 0.82
N SER A 209 -16.71 -27.33 0.48
CA SER A 209 -16.18 -27.64 -0.86
C SER A 209 -16.24 -29.13 -1.15
N PHE A 210 -15.88 -29.98 -0.17
CA PHE A 210 -15.97 -31.43 -0.31
C PHE A 210 -17.42 -31.91 -0.40
N GLY A 211 -18.35 -31.20 0.24
CA GLY A 211 -19.79 -31.43 0.08
C GLY A 211 -20.26 -31.27 -1.37
N LEU A 212 -19.64 -30.40 -2.15
CA LEU A 212 -19.92 -30.28 -3.60
C LEU A 212 -19.55 -31.55 -4.37
N LEU A 213 -18.39 -32.16 -4.04
CA LEU A 213 -17.99 -33.43 -4.63
C LEU A 213 -18.97 -34.54 -4.29
N GLU A 214 -19.42 -34.65 -3.06
CA GLU A 214 -20.38 -35.62 -2.60
C GLU A 214 -21.73 -35.51 -3.33
N LYS A 215 -22.12 -34.30 -3.71
CA LYS A 215 -23.32 -34.01 -4.49
C LYS A 215 -23.14 -34.18 -5.99
N GLY A 216 -21.93 -34.51 -6.44
CA GLY A 216 -21.62 -34.66 -7.85
C GLY A 216 -21.41 -33.34 -8.58
N ASP A 217 -21.27 -32.20 -7.87
CA ASP A 217 -20.98 -30.90 -8.45
C ASP A 217 -19.48 -30.67 -8.58
N PHE A 218 -18.86 -31.36 -9.53
CA PHE A 218 -17.44 -31.24 -9.81
C PHE A 218 -17.06 -29.83 -10.32
N PRO A 219 -17.83 -29.19 -11.23
CA PRO A 219 -17.52 -27.83 -11.64
C PRO A 219 -17.51 -26.84 -10.48
N GLY A 220 -18.44 -26.93 -9.56
CA GLY A 220 -18.49 -26.10 -8.35
C GLY A 220 -17.28 -26.30 -7.45
N PHE A 221 -16.88 -27.57 -7.24
CA PHE A 221 -15.66 -27.87 -6.51
C PHE A 221 -14.42 -27.27 -7.19
N MET A 222 -14.27 -27.43 -8.50
CA MET A 222 -13.12 -26.88 -9.24
C MET A 222 -13.06 -25.36 -9.20
N ALA A 223 -14.20 -24.67 -9.15
CA ALA A 223 -14.22 -23.23 -8.98
C ALA A 223 -13.60 -22.82 -7.64
N GLU A 224 -13.96 -23.50 -6.55
CA GLU A 224 -13.38 -23.26 -5.22
C GLU A 224 -11.91 -23.68 -5.15
N PHE A 225 -11.56 -24.82 -5.76
CA PHE A 225 -10.18 -25.30 -5.86
C PHE A 225 -9.25 -24.27 -6.52
N ARG A 226 -9.73 -23.54 -7.51
CA ARG A 226 -8.97 -22.48 -8.20
C ARG A 226 -8.92 -21.18 -7.43
N ASN A 227 -9.86 -20.92 -6.52
CA ASN A 227 -10.01 -19.67 -5.79
C ASN A 227 -9.52 -19.81 -4.34
N VAL A 228 -8.29 -20.27 -4.17
CA VAL A 228 -7.71 -20.50 -2.84
C VAL A 228 -6.71 -19.43 -2.39
N VAL A 229 -6.40 -18.48 -3.25
CA VAL A 229 -5.48 -17.40 -2.89
C VAL A 229 -6.18 -16.42 -1.94
N GLN A 230 -5.53 -16.14 -0.82
CA GLN A 230 -6.04 -15.27 0.24
C GLN A 230 -5.01 -14.24 0.66
N PHE A 231 -5.49 -13.18 1.29
CA PHE A 231 -4.65 -12.27 2.06
C PHE A 231 -4.35 -12.91 3.41
N ALA A 232 -3.26 -12.48 4.04
CA ALA A 232 -2.92 -12.95 5.38
C ALA A 232 -2.17 -11.84 6.13
N GLU A 233 -2.16 -11.95 7.45
CA GLU A 233 -1.27 -11.15 8.30
C GLU A 233 0.18 -11.48 7.94
N VAL A 234 1.05 -10.47 8.04
CA VAL A 234 2.47 -10.67 7.77
C VAL A 234 3.04 -11.81 8.63
N GLY A 235 3.61 -12.79 7.97
CA GLY A 235 4.18 -13.98 8.62
C GLY A 235 3.23 -15.16 8.75
N GLU A 236 1.93 -14.99 8.48
CA GLU A 236 0.94 -16.07 8.52
C GLU A 236 0.68 -16.71 7.15
N GLY A 237 1.28 -16.17 6.11
CA GLY A 237 1.10 -16.65 4.73
C GLY A 237 2.33 -17.38 4.19
N ASN A 238 2.43 -17.38 2.86
CA ASN A 238 3.42 -18.15 2.12
C ASN A 238 4.65 -17.31 1.68
N LEU A 239 4.61 -15.98 1.80
CA LEU A 239 5.72 -15.14 1.37
C LEU A 239 6.89 -15.20 2.35
N ASP A 240 8.11 -15.11 1.81
CA ASP A 240 9.35 -15.13 2.58
C ASP A 240 9.68 -13.71 3.11
N PHE A 241 8.97 -13.25 4.13
CA PHE A 241 9.22 -11.94 4.73
C PHE A 241 10.60 -11.79 5.38
N PRO A 242 11.23 -12.83 5.93
CA PRO A 242 12.63 -12.73 6.34
C PRO A 242 13.59 -12.27 5.24
N SER A 243 13.29 -12.58 3.96
CA SER A 243 14.04 -12.09 2.81
C SER A 243 13.48 -10.79 2.22
N ILE A 244 12.15 -10.62 2.25
CA ILE A 244 11.46 -9.45 1.66
C ILE A 244 11.79 -8.17 2.42
N VAL A 245 11.74 -8.17 3.76
CA VAL A 245 11.98 -6.96 4.54
C VAL A 245 13.38 -6.40 4.33
N PRO A 246 14.46 -7.20 4.41
CA PRO A 246 15.80 -6.69 4.07
C PRO A 246 15.91 -6.20 2.62
N ALA A 247 15.27 -6.87 1.68
CA ALA A 247 15.27 -6.47 0.26
C ALA A 247 14.57 -5.12 0.06
N ALA A 248 13.48 -4.88 0.76
CA ALA A 248 12.75 -3.60 0.72
C ALA A 248 13.62 -2.45 1.27
N VAL A 249 14.30 -2.67 2.39
CA VAL A 249 15.25 -1.71 2.97
C VAL A 249 16.40 -1.42 1.99
N ALA A 250 16.98 -2.47 1.41
CA ALA A 250 18.06 -2.35 0.44
C ALA A 250 17.64 -1.62 -0.85
N ALA A 251 16.36 -1.75 -1.24
CA ALA A 251 15.79 -1.03 -2.39
C ALA A 251 15.64 0.49 -2.15
N GLY A 252 15.79 0.95 -0.91
CA GLY A 252 15.70 2.35 -0.54
C GLY A 252 14.35 2.76 0.07
N ALA A 253 13.51 1.80 0.43
CA ALA A 253 12.22 2.08 1.03
C ALA A 253 12.38 2.89 2.33
N ARG A 254 11.62 3.98 2.44
CA ARG A 254 11.52 4.81 3.65
C ARG A 254 10.44 4.29 4.59
N TYR A 255 9.38 3.71 4.02
CA TYR A 255 8.26 3.15 4.77
C TYR A 255 7.91 1.77 4.24
N LEU A 256 7.67 0.85 5.16
CA LEU A 256 7.14 -0.48 4.92
C LEU A 256 5.76 -0.52 5.57
N LEU A 257 4.71 -0.65 4.78
CA LEU A 257 3.34 -0.43 5.25
C LEU A 257 2.56 -1.74 5.25
N VAL A 258 2.17 -2.19 6.42
CA VAL A 258 1.35 -3.38 6.61
C VAL A 258 -0.05 -3.10 6.08
N GLU A 259 -0.54 -3.97 5.19
CA GLU A 259 -1.88 -3.90 4.64
C GLU A 259 -2.45 -5.31 4.46
N GLN A 260 -3.78 -5.43 4.66
CA GLN A 260 -4.52 -6.65 4.42
C GLN A 260 -5.92 -6.29 3.94
N ASP A 261 -6.28 -6.70 2.72
CA ASP A 261 -7.51 -6.26 2.07
C ASP A 261 -8.75 -6.95 2.64
N GLU A 262 -8.62 -8.21 3.11
CA GLU A 262 -9.68 -8.97 3.74
C GLU A 262 -9.17 -9.62 5.03
N LEU A 263 -9.98 -9.58 6.07
CA LEU A 263 -9.63 -10.03 7.43
C LEU A 263 -10.21 -11.39 7.80
N TYR A 264 -11.10 -11.93 6.98
CA TYR A 264 -11.73 -13.25 7.16
C TYR A 264 -12.34 -13.43 8.56
N GLY A 265 -13.08 -12.41 9.03
CA GLY A 265 -13.78 -12.43 10.33
C GLY A 265 -12.94 -12.00 11.52
N ARG A 266 -11.65 -11.77 11.37
CA ARG A 266 -10.81 -11.19 12.44
C ARG A 266 -11.03 -9.69 12.55
N THR A 267 -10.77 -9.12 13.73
CA THR A 267 -10.73 -7.67 13.89
C THR A 267 -9.46 -7.09 13.27
N VAL A 268 -9.51 -5.85 12.81
CA VAL A 268 -8.31 -5.16 12.30
C VAL A 268 -7.23 -5.07 13.37
N TRP A 269 -7.61 -4.91 14.62
CA TRP A 269 -6.68 -4.79 15.75
C TRP A 269 -5.93 -6.08 16.01
N ASP A 270 -6.61 -7.22 15.98
CA ASP A 270 -5.99 -8.53 16.12
C ASP A 270 -5.06 -8.84 14.94
N ALA A 271 -5.49 -8.50 13.72
CA ALA A 271 -4.66 -8.68 12.52
C ALA A 271 -3.38 -7.82 12.58
N LEU A 272 -3.51 -6.55 12.96
CA LEU A 272 -2.34 -5.65 13.11
C LEU A 272 -1.41 -6.10 14.23
N GLN A 273 -1.95 -6.60 15.35
CA GLN A 273 -1.14 -7.13 16.44
C GLN A 273 -0.35 -8.37 15.99
N THR A 274 -0.99 -9.28 15.25
CA THR A 274 -0.33 -10.47 14.71
C THR A 274 0.81 -10.10 13.77
N SER A 275 0.58 -9.19 12.84
CA SER A 275 1.64 -8.71 11.93
C SER A 275 2.79 -8.06 12.69
N TYR A 276 2.49 -7.24 13.69
CA TYR A 276 3.50 -6.62 14.56
C TYR A 276 4.35 -7.69 15.28
N ASP A 277 3.69 -8.64 15.94
CA ASP A 277 4.37 -9.68 16.71
C ASP A 277 5.29 -10.54 15.82
N ASN A 278 4.83 -10.89 14.62
CA ASN A 278 5.62 -11.66 13.67
C ASN A 278 6.83 -10.88 13.16
N LEU A 279 6.68 -9.60 12.85
CA LEU A 279 7.80 -8.76 12.40
C LEU A 279 8.83 -8.56 13.51
N VAL A 280 8.41 -8.40 14.77
CA VAL A 280 9.31 -8.38 15.92
C VAL A 280 10.04 -9.70 16.07
N ALA A 281 9.33 -10.82 15.95
CA ALA A 281 9.93 -12.17 16.03
C ALA A 281 10.95 -12.43 14.92
N MET A 282 10.78 -11.80 13.74
CA MET A 282 11.74 -11.84 12.63
C MET A 282 13.00 -10.96 12.88
N GLY A 283 13.02 -10.19 13.97
CA GLY A 283 14.17 -9.33 14.31
C GLY A 283 14.04 -7.88 13.83
N HIS A 284 12.85 -7.42 13.49
CA HIS A 284 12.61 -6.07 12.92
C HIS A 284 12.02 -5.06 13.93
N ALA A 285 12.17 -5.28 15.22
CA ALA A 285 11.65 -4.38 16.25
C ALA A 285 12.14 -2.92 16.09
N ASP A 286 13.38 -2.75 15.66
CA ASP A 286 13.99 -1.44 15.42
C ASP A 286 13.34 -0.64 14.27
N LEU A 287 12.69 -1.32 13.32
CA LEU A 287 12.03 -0.67 12.18
C LEU A 287 10.68 -0.03 12.55
N PHE A 288 10.14 -0.28 13.74
CA PHE A 288 8.92 0.37 14.21
C PHE A 288 9.15 1.78 14.76
N GLN A 289 10.41 2.14 15.04
CA GLN A 289 10.77 3.49 15.47
C GLN A 289 10.81 4.43 14.25
N ASN A 290 10.25 5.61 14.40
CA ASN A 290 10.31 6.63 13.36
C ASN A 290 11.41 7.67 13.62
N SER A 291 11.63 8.60 12.68
CA SER A 291 12.69 9.61 12.76
C SER A 291 12.53 10.59 13.94
N THR A 292 11.33 10.70 14.53
CA THR A 292 11.05 11.59 15.66
C THR A 292 11.40 10.95 17.00
N SER A 293 11.54 9.62 17.09
CA SER A 293 11.88 8.90 18.32
C SER A 293 13.38 8.96 18.69
N PHE A 294 14.21 9.52 17.82
CA PHE A 294 15.67 9.67 18.04
C PHE A 294 16.09 11.03 18.61
N SER A 295 15.14 11.92 18.90
CA SER A 295 15.41 13.29 19.39
C SER A 295 15.17 13.47 20.89
N SER A 296 15.19 12.39 21.69
CA SER A 296 15.11 12.47 23.16
C SER A 296 16.40 12.05 23.83
#